data_0b65c6e06ce7cd7d255a553c504ac16c
#
_entry.id   0b65c6e06ce7cd7d255a553c504ac16c
#
_cell.length_a   1.000
_cell.length_b   1.000
_cell.length_c   1.000
_cell.angle_alpha   90.00
_cell.angle_beta   90.00
_cell.angle_gamma   90.00
#
_symmetry.space_group_name_H-M   'P 1'
#
loop_
_entity.id
_entity.type
_entity.pdbx_description
1 polymer ?
#
loop_
_entity_poly.entity_id
_entity_poly.type
_entity_poly.pdbx_seq_one_letter_code
_entity_poly.pdbx_strand_id
1 'polypeptide(L)'
;AHTYCAIIFCGIGAQLFYNFICSFLRSIGDSVTPLAFLLFSTLLNVALDLLFILSFGWGVAGAAIATVLAQLLSTIACFIYAFAHYPQLRLSRQDFALTRSDICQHIIQGIPLGLQFSVLAIGIIIMQSVVVQFDMVDGLLVSSAAQNGYGAANKLFCLISTPLNALGVSMTSFTAQNLGAGDYKRIRQGTLQALIMLLIVGVLSATIGLLLSIDGLYLRVFLSADKVTPETIRYGNTLVYVDFGLFLLVGFIYIMRNCIQGIERPQYVLCAGAGELIARITVCLLLPAAVAGGKVDANARPLAFYALCAADPAAWIASDLVL
;
A
#
# COMPACT_ATOMS: atom_id res chain seq x y z
N ALA A 1 -16.02 -15.09 6.73
CA ALA A 1 -15.49 -14.09 5.82
C ALA A 1 -16.55 -13.05 5.43
N HIS A 2 -17.73 -13.43 4.90
CA HIS A 2 -18.77 -12.52 4.40
C HIS A 2 -19.22 -11.50 5.47
N THR A 3 -19.59 -11.95 6.68
CA THR A 3 -20.03 -11.07 7.78
C THR A 3 -18.96 -10.05 8.16
N TYR A 4 -17.70 -10.46 8.24
CA TYR A 4 -16.57 -9.57 8.52
C TYR A 4 -16.44 -8.47 7.46
N CYS A 5 -16.39 -8.86 6.19
CA CYS A 5 -16.29 -7.90 5.08
C CYS A 5 -17.48 -6.93 5.06
N ALA A 6 -18.72 -7.42 5.26
CA ALA A 6 -19.89 -6.57 5.27
C ALA A 6 -19.82 -5.49 6.36
N ILE A 7 -19.40 -5.85 7.58
CA ILE A 7 -19.27 -4.90 8.69
C ILE A 7 -18.16 -3.87 8.39
N ILE A 8 -17.00 -4.31 7.88
CA ILE A 8 -15.91 -3.39 7.51
C ILE A 8 -16.36 -2.43 6.40
N PHE A 9 -17.07 -2.91 5.37
CA PHE A 9 -17.60 -2.04 4.33
C PHE A 9 -18.62 -1.02 4.84
N CYS A 10 -19.46 -1.39 5.80
CA CYS A 10 -20.35 -0.43 6.47
C CYS A 10 -19.55 0.64 7.25
N GLY A 11 -18.37 0.27 7.77
CA GLY A 11 -17.48 1.17 8.51
C GLY A 11 -16.57 2.05 7.65
N ILE A 12 -16.57 1.90 6.31
CA ILE A 12 -15.65 2.63 5.43
C ILE A 12 -15.74 4.15 5.55
N GLY A 13 -16.93 4.67 5.90
CA GLY A 13 -17.14 6.09 6.16
C GLY A 13 -16.28 6.60 7.32
N ALA A 14 -16.17 5.86 8.41
CA ALA A 14 -15.34 6.24 9.55
C ALA A 14 -13.86 6.35 9.14
N GLN A 15 -13.38 5.41 8.34
CA GLN A 15 -12.01 5.41 7.82
C GLN A 15 -11.76 6.59 6.85
N LEU A 16 -12.72 6.91 5.99
CA LEU A 16 -12.61 8.06 5.09
C LEU A 16 -12.48 9.37 5.88
N PHE A 17 -13.34 9.59 6.86
CA PHE A 17 -13.29 10.79 7.69
C PHE A 17 -12.02 10.86 8.54
N TYR A 18 -11.53 9.73 9.04
CA TYR A 18 -10.25 9.68 9.74
C TYR A 18 -9.09 10.10 8.83
N ASN A 19 -8.99 9.50 7.64
CA ASN A 19 -7.95 9.86 6.67
C ASN A 19 -8.05 11.32 6.22
N PHE A 20 -9.26 11.85 6.06
CA PHE A 20 -9.50 13.25 5.73
C PHE A 20 -8.92 14.18 6.81
N ILE A 21 -9.32 14.02 8.07
CA ILE A 21 -8.84 14.91 9.14
C ILE A 21 -7.33 14.77 9.38
N CYS A 22 -6.78 13.56 9.29
CA CYS A 22 -5.33 13.33 9.38
C CYS A 22 -4.55 14.00 8.24
N SER A 23 -5.06 13.96 7.02
CA SER A 23 -4.44 14.63 5.88
C SER A 23 -4.52 16.15 6.02
N PHE A 24 -5.62 16.65 6.54
CA PHE A 24 -5.81 18.05 6.80
C PHE A 24 -4.83 18.57 7.87
N LEU A 25 -4.69 17.87 8.99
CA LEU A 25 -3.71 18.22 10.05
C LEU A 25 -2.28 18.21 9.50
N ARG A 26 -1.93 17.21 8.69
CA ARG A 26 -0.61 17.16 8.03
C ARG A 26 -0.39 18.35 7.09
N SER A 27 -1.42 18.83 6.40
CA SER A 27 -1.29 19.97 5.49
C SER A 27 -0.97 21.28 6.20
N ILE A 28 -1.42 21.45 7.45
CA ILE A 28 -1.08 22.60 8.29
C ILE A 28 0.22 22.40 9.09
N GLY A 29 0.94 21.27 8.87
CA GLY A 29 2.24 20.98 9.47
C GLY A 29 2.18 20.15 10.76
N ASP A 30 1.00 19.73 11.22
CA ASP A 30 0.87 18.89 12.39
C ASP A 30 0.84 17.40 11.99
N SER A 31 1.97 16.73 12.18
CA SER A 31 2.11 15.28 11.96
C SER A 31 2.01 14.47 13.25
N VAL A 32 2.11 15.12 14.41
CA VAL A 32 2.14 14.46 15.73
C VAL A 32 0.73 14.07 16.16
N THR A 33 -0.23 14.96 15.99
CA THR A 33 -1.63 14.71 16.36
C THR A 33 -2.23 13.51 15.60
N PRO A 34 -2.11 13.37 14.26
CA PRO A 34 -2.53 12.16 13.57
C PRO A 34 -1.91 10.88 14.09
N LEU A 35 -0.62 10.90 14.43
CA LEU A 35 0.07 9.75 14.99
C LEU A 35 -0.48 9.37 16.38
N ALA A 36 -0.71 10.35 17.24
CA ALA A 36 -1.28 10.12 18.57
C ALA A 36 -2.67 9.49 18.49
N PHE A 37 -3.54 9.98 17.60
CA PHE A 37 -4.88 9.40 17.42
C PHE A 37 -4.84 8.03 16.71
N LEU A 38 -3.85 7.76 15.87
CA LEU A 38 -3.64 6.42 15.32
C LEU A 38 -3.28 5.43 16.44
N LEU A 39 -2.37 5.82 17.32
CA LEU A 39 -1.97 5.00 18.46
C LEU A 39 -3.17 4.75 19.40
N PHE A 40 -3.94 5.80 19.70
CA PHE A 40 -5.17 5.71 20.49
C PHE A 40 -6.16 4.73 19.84
N SER A 41 -6.40 4.86 18.53
CA SER A 41 -7.28 3.96 17.78
C SER A 41 -6.83 2.51 17.86
N THR A 42 -5.53 2.26 17.73
CA THR A 42 -4.95 0.90 17.79
C THR A 42 -5.11 0.29 19.19
N LEU A 43 -4.81 1.04 20.24
CA LEU A 43 -4.97 0.57 21.62
C LEU A 43 -6.44 0.31 21.96
N LEU A 44 -7.33 1.21 21.53
CA LEU A 44 -8.77 1.05 21.70
C LEU A 44 -9.30 -0.16 20.94
N ASN A 45 -8.82 -0.39 19.71
CA ASN A 45 -9.17 -1.57 18.92
C ASN A 45 -8.80 -2.86 19.65
N VAL A 46 -7.56 -2.98 20.15
CA VAL A 46 -7.14 -4.16 20.94
C VAL A 46 -8.02 -4.38 22.17
N ALA A 47 -8.34 -3.31 22.90
CA ALA A 47 -9.23 -3.41 24.08
C ALA A 47 -10.64 -3.87 23.71
N LEU A 48 -11.21 -3.32 22.63
CA LEU A 48 -12.53 -3.71 22.14
C LEU A 48 -12.54 -5.13 21.55
N ASP A 49 -11.47 -5.55 20.89
CA ASP A 49 -11.32 -6.92 20.39
C ASP A 49 -11.38 -7.93 21.55
N LEU A 50 -10.61 -7.69 22.61
CA LEU A 50 -10.64 -8.54 23.80
C LEU A 50 -12.04 -8.56 24.43
N LEU A 51 -12.70 -7.42 24.55
CA LEU A 51 -14.04 -7.33 25.10
C LEU A 51 -15.07 -8.08 24.27
N PHE A 52 -15.11 -7.85 22.95
CA PHE A 52 -16.15 -8.41 22.08
C PHE A 52 -15.92 -9.88 21.76
N ILE A 53 -14.66 -10.33 21.65
CA ILE A 53 -14.33 -11.72 21.36
C ILE A 53 -14.40 -12.56 22.62
N LEU A 54 -13.75 -12.13 23.72
CA LEU A 54 -13.61 -12.94 24.93
C LEU A 54 -14.82 -12.82 25.86
N SER A 55 -15.30 -11.58 26.12
CA SER A 55 -16.38 -11.38 27.10
C SER A 55 -17.77 -11.58 26.46
N PHE A 56 -17.99 -11.10 25.25
CA PHE A 56 -19.30 -11.22 24.59
C PHE A 56 -19.41 -12.42 23.66
N GLY A 57 -18.31 -13.08 23.31
CA GLY A 57 -18.32 -14.28 22.46
C GLY A 57 -18.74 -14.02 21.00
N TRP A 58 -18.64 -12.77 20.51
CA TRP A 58 -19.08 -12.40 19.15
C TRP A 58 -18.14 -12.88 18.04
N GLY A 59 -17.02 -13.49 18.39
CA GLY A 59 -16.08 -14.08 17.43
C GLY A 59 -15.64 -13.09 16.34
N VAL A 60 -15.68 -13.55 15.08
CA VAL A 60 -15.21 -12.76 13.92
C VAL A 60 -16.04 -11.48 13.68
N ALA A 61 -17.33 -11.48 14.01
CA ALA A 61 -18.16 -10.28 13.92
C ALA A 61 -17.74 -9.24 14.96
N GLY A 62 -17.40 -9.70 16.19
CA GLY A 62 -16.88 -8.84 17.25
C GLY A 62 -15.61 -8.10 16.84
N ALA A 63 -14.65 -8.79 16.23
CA ALA A 63 -13.43 -8.18 15.71
C ALA A 63 -13.71 -7.10 14.65
N ALA A 64 -14.64 -7.35 13.72
CA ALA A 64 -15.01 -6.36 12.72
C ALA A 64 -15.67 -5.11 13.35
N ILE A 65 -16.57 -5.31 14.30
CA ILE A 65 -17.26 -4.21 15.01
C ILE A 65 -16.26 -3.42 15.83
N ALA A 66 -15.33 -4.08 16.55
CA ALA A 66 -14.29 -3.42 17.34
C ALA A 66 -13.42 -2.51 16.47
N THR A 67 -13.02 -2.98 15.29
CA THR A 67 -12.23 -2.19 14.33
C THR A 67 -12.99 -0.93 13.89
N VAL A 68 -14.26 -1.07 13.47
CA VAL A 68 -15.07 0.06 13.01
C VAL A 68 -15.35 1.05 14.14
N LEU A 69 -15.66 0.57 15.36
CA LEU A 69 -15.91 1.44 16.52
C LEU A 69 -14.66 2.17 16.96
N ALA A 70 -13.50 1.50 17.05
CA ALA A 70 -12.24 2.15 17.41
C ALA A 70 -11.90 3.26 16.42
N GLN A 71 -12.07 2.99 15.12
CA GLN A 71 -11.85 3.98 14.07
C GLN A 71 -12.83 5.17 14.18
N LEU A 72 -14.11 4.90 14.39
CA LEU A 72 -15.14 5.94 14.51
C LEU A 72 -14.90 6.84 15.72
N LEU A 73 -14.65 6.25 16.89
CA LEU A 73 -14.39 6.99 18.13
C LEU A 73 -13.11 7.83 18.02
N SER A 74 -12.05 7.25 17.43
CA SER A 74 -10.81 7.98 17.18
C SER A 74 -11.00 9.13 16.19
N THR A 75 -11.81 8.92 15.15
CA THR A 75 -12.17 9.96 14.18
C THR A 75 -12.88 11.12 14.87
N ILE A 76 -13.92 10.83 15.64
CA ILE A 76 -14.68 11.86 16.37
C ILE A 76 -13.78 12.63 17.32
N ALA A 77 -12.95 11.92 18.10
CA ALA A 77 -12.02 12.55 19.04
C ALA A 77 -10.99 13.44 18.32
N CYS A 78 -10.47 12.98 17.18
CA CYS A 78 -9.53 13.75 16.36
C CYS A 78 -10.18 15.02 15.78
N PHE A 79 -11.42 14.94 15.31
CA PHE A 79 -12.17 16.13 14.85
C PHE A 79 -12.41 17.13 15.98
N ILE A 80 -12.86 16.67 17.14
CA ILE A 80 -13.08 17.55 18.31
C ILE A 80 -11.79 18.25 18.70
N TYR A 81 -10.68 17.51 18.76
CA TYR A 81 -9.37 18.08 19.05
C TYR A 81 -8.95 19.12 18.01
N ALA A 82 -9.06 18.78 16.72
CA ALA A 82 -8.67 19.64 15.63
C ALA A 82 -9.44 20.97 15.62
N PHE A 83 -10.76 20.94 15.74
CA PHE A 83 -11.58 22.15 15.80
C PHE A 83 -11.37 22.99 17.09
N ALA A 84 -10.99 22.35 18.20
CA ALA A 84 -10.69 23.03 19.43
C ALA A 84 -9.33 23.78 19.37
N HIS A 85 -8.29 23.16 18.79
CA HIS A 85 -6.93 23.68 18.82
C HIS A 85 -6.54 24.51 17.60
N TYR A 86 -7.18 24.29 16.47
CA TYR A 86 -6.88 25.02 15.22
C TYR A 86 -8.04 25.93 14.81
N PRO A 87 -7.99 27.23 15.16
CA PRO A 87 -9.05 28.17 14.79
C PRO A 87 -9.31 28.26 13.28
N GLN A 88 -8.27 27.98 12.46
CA GLN A 88 -8.37 27.97 11.00
C GLN A 88 -9.33 26.91 10.47
N LEU A 89 -9.61 25.87 11.26
CA LEU A 89 -10.53 24.77 10.91
C LEU A 89 -11.98 25.04 11.29
N ARG A 90 -12.24 26.14 12.02
CA ARG A 90 -13.60 26.49 12.46
C ARG A 90 -14.42 26.91 11.26
N LEU A 91 -15.40 26.07 10.91
CA LEU A 91 -16.29 26.32 9.81
C LEU A 91 -17.22 27.48 10.11
N SER A 92 -17.32 28.42 9.20
CA SER A 92 -18.28 29.52 9.18
C SER A 92 -19.42 29.19 8.20
N ARG A 93 -20.55 29.92 8.28
CA ARG A 93 -21.62 29.73 7.31
C ARG A 93 -21.20 30.07 5.88
N GLN A 94 -20.20 30.91 5.70
CA GLN A 94 -19.69 31.31 4.39
C GLN A 94 -18.89 30.19 3.73
N ASP A 95 -18.28 29.29 4.52
CA ASP A 95 -17.45 28.18 4.01
C ASP A 95 -18.32 27.07 3.35
N PHE A 96 -19.63 27.09 3.58
CA PHE A 96 -20.59 26.19 2.90
C PHE A 96 -21.04 26.69 1.53
N ALA A 97 -20.64 27.90 1.13
CA ALA A 97 -20.92 28.45 -0.21
C ALA A 97 -19.94 27.91 -1.25
N LEU A 98 -20.02 26.61 -1.52
CA LEU A 98 -19.17 25.93 -2.50
C LEU A 98 -19.46 26.46 -3.91
N THR A 99 -18.42 26.92 -4.60
CA THR A 99 -18.54 27.28 -6.01
C THR A 99 -18.39 26.02 -6.90
N ARG A 100 -18.96 26.09 -8.11
CA ARG A 100 -18.77 25.02 -9.10
C ARG A 100 -17.28 24.80 -9.43
N SER A 101 -16.48 25.84 -9.36
CA SER A 101 -15.03 25.79 -9.56
C SER A 101 -14.35 24.93 -8.50
N ASP A 102 -14.68 25.12 -7.21
CA ASP A 102 -14.09 24.37 -6.11
C ASP A 102 -14.39 22.88 -6.22
N ILE A 103 -15.65 22.55 -6.49
CA ILE A 103 -16.07 21.16 -6.70
C ILE A 103 -15.31 20.54 -7.87
N CYS A 104 -15.21 21.27 -9.00
CA CYS A 104 -14.53 20.77 -10.19
C CYS A 104 -13.04 20.52 -9.93
N GLN A 105 -12.35 21.39 -9.20
CA GLN A 105 -10.93 21.21 -8.84
C GLN A 105 -10.72 19.96 -7.98
N HIS A 106 -11.56 19.74 -6.97
CA HIS A 106 -11.48 18.54 -6.13
C HIS A 106 -11.72 17.25 -6.93
N ILE A 107 -12.69 17.27 -7.86
CA ILE A 107 -12.97 16.12 -8.74
C ILE A 107 -11.80 15.85 -9.69
N ILE A 108 -11.22 16.89 -10.32
CA ILE A 108 -10.09 16.77 -11.26
C ILE A 108 -8.84 16.19 -10.55
N GLN A 109 -8.65 16.51 -9.28
CA GLN A 109 -7.53 15.97 -8.51
C GLN A 109 -7.84 14.60 -7.91
N GLY A 110 -9.04 14.41 -7.37
CA GLY A 110 -9.42 13.20 -6.65
C GLY A 110 -9.65 11.97 -7.54
N ILE A 111 -10.32 12.15 -8.70
CA ILE A 111 -10.63 11.02 -9.59
C ILE A 111 -9.36 10.34 -10.11
N PRO A 112 -8.34 11.03 -10.64
CA PRO A 112 -7.12 10.37 -11.10
C PRO A 112 -6.41 9.58 -10.00
N LEU A 113 -6.36 10.11 -8.77
CA LEU A 113 -5.78 9.41 -7.62
C LEU A 113 -6.57 8.16 -7.23
N GLY A 114 -7.90 8.26 -7.17
CA GLY A 114 -8.76 7.10 -6.90
C GLY A 114 -8.63 6.01 -7.96
N LEU A 115 -8.62 6.39 -9.22
CA LEU A 115 -8.42 5.46 -10.35
C LEU A 115 -7.05 4.79 -10.29
N GLN A 116 -5.99 5.52 -9.95
CA GLN A 116 -4.65 4.96 -9.77
C GLN A 116 -4.63 3.82 -8.76
N PHE A 117 -5.21 4.00 -7.57
CA PHE A 117 -5.27 2.93 -6.57
C PHE A 117 -6.08 1.72 -7.05
N SER A 118 -7.17 1.96 -7.77
CA SER A 118 -7.99 0.89 -8.36
C SER A 118 -7.20 0.10 -9.42
N VAL A 119 -6.46 0.79 -10.26
CA VAL A 119 -5.58 0.21 -11.30
C VAL A 119 -4.50 -0.67 -10.68
N LEU A 120 -3.85 -0.21 -9.61
CA LEU A 120 -2.85 -0.98 -8.88
C LEU A 120 -3.46 -2.24 -8.24
N ALA A 121 -4.65 -2.13 -7.65
CA ALA A 121 -5.35 -3.26 -7.05
C ALA A 121 -5.69 -4.35 -8.09
N ILE A 122 -6.13 -3.96 -9.29
CA ILE A 122 -6.38 -4.89 -10.41
C ILE A 122 -5.10 -5.64 -10.77
N GLY A 123 -3.96 -4.95 -10.87
CA GLY A 123 -2.67 -5.58 -11.17
C GLY A 123 -2.28 -6.67 -10.15
N ILE A 124 -2.48 -6.39 -8.87
CA ILE A 124 -2.21 -7.35 -7.79
C ILE A 124 -3.12 -8.57 -7.88
N ILE A 125 -4.43 -8.38 -8.15
CA ILE A 125 -5.39 -9.48 -8.29
C ILE A 125 -5.02 -10.39 -9.46
N ILE A 126 -4.64 -9.83 -10.61
CA ILE A 126 -4.21 -10.60 -11.79
C ILE A 126 -2.96 -11.40 -11.46
N MET A 127 -1.96 -10.79 -10.82
CA MET A 127 -0.74 -11.49 -10.43
C MET A 127 -1.03 -12.64 -9.47
N GLN A 128 -1.87 -12.44 -8.45
CA GLN A 128 -2.30 -13.49 -7.54
C GLN A 128 -3.02 -14.64 -8.28
N SER A 129 -3.83 -14.31 -9.29
CA SER A 129 -4.53 -15.33 -10.10
C SER A 129 -3.55 -16.22 -10.89
N VAL A 130 -2.42 -15.66 -11.34
CA VAL A 130 -1.38 -16.45 -12.01
C VAL A 130 -0.55 -17.26 -11.00
N VAL A 131 -0.28 -16.70 -9.80
CA VAL A 131 0.38 -17.46 -8.72
C VAL A 131 -0.38 -18.75 -8.39
N VAL A 132 -1.72 -18.70 -8.34
CA VAL A 132 -2.56 -19.88 -8.08
C VAL A 132 -2.33 -20.99 -9.11
N GLN A 133 -2.04 -20.67 -10.36
CA GLN A 133 -1.79 -21.68 -11.40
C GLN A 133 -0.58 -22.57 -11.10
N PHE A 134 0.42 -22.04 -10.39
CA PHE A 134 1.58 -22.83 -9.94
C PHE A 134 1.27 -23.84 -8.84
N ASP A 135 0.07 -23.80 -8.26
CA ASP A 135 -0.43 -24.77 -7.30
C ASP A 135 -1.45 -25.73 -7.93
N MET A 136 -1.72 -25.63 -9.25
CA MET A 136 -2.74 -26.42 -9.96
C MET A 136 -2.14 -27.39 -10.98
N VAL A 137 -2.78 -28.54 -11.17
CA VAL A 137 -2.56 -29.47 -12.30
C VAL A 137 -3.92 -29.80 -12.91
N ASP A 138 -4.06 -29.59 -14.22
CA ASP A 138 -5.31 -29.79 -14.97
C ASP A 138 -6.55 -29.13 -14.35
N GLY A 139 -6.35 -27.96 -13.73
CA GLY A 139 -7.41 -27.18 -13.08
C GLY A 139 -7.78 -27.64 -11.67
N LEU A 140 -7.10 -28.64 -11.13
CA LEU A 140 -7.25 -29.10 -9.75
C LEU A 140 -6.13 -28.55 -8.87
N LEU A 141 -6.48 -28.05 -7.69
CA LEU A 141 -5.52 -27.58 -6.70
C LEU A 141 -4.81 -28.77 -6.07
N VAL A 142 -3.50 -28.91 -6.31
CA VAL A 142 -2.66 -29.99 -5.80
C VAL A 142 -1.73 -29.55 -4.67
N SER A 143 -1.49 -28.26 -4.56
CA SER A 143 -0.60 -27.64 -3.56
C SER A 143 -1.16 -26.27 -3.13
N SER A 144 -0.56 -25.67 -2.12
CA SER A 144 -0.76 -24.27 -1.75
C SER A 144 0.59 -23.58 -1.50
N ALA A 145 1.68 -24.19 -1.92
CA ALA A 145 3.03 -23.71 -1.63
C ALA A 145 3.35 -22.38 -2.31
N ALA A 146 2.94 -22.21 -3.57
CA ALA A 146 3.14 -20.98 -4.31
C ALA A 146 2.33 -19.83 -3.71
N GLN A 147 1.04 -20.06 -3.41
CA GLN A 147 0.17 -19.05 -2.79
C GLN A 147 0.67 -18.65 -1.39
N ASN A 148 1.05 -19.61 -0.56
CA ASN A 148 1.56 -19.37 0.79
C ASN A 148 2.89 -18.60 0.74
N GLY A 149 3.83 -19.05 -0.10
CA GLY A 149 5.12 -18.40 -0.28
C GLY A 149 5.01 -16.97 -0.78
N TYR A 150 4.25 -16.77 -1.87
CA TYR A 150 3.97 -15.44 -2.42
C TYR A 150 3.27 -14.55 -1.40
N GLY A 151 2.21 -15.03 -0.76
CA GLY A 151 1.44 -14.23 0.21
C GLY A 151 2.27 -13.79 1.42
N ALA A 152 3.15 -14.65 1.94
CA ALA A 152 4.04 -14.29 3.03
C ALA A 152 5.14 -13.30 2.59
N ALA A 153 5.72 -13.51 1.42
CA ALA A 153 6.73 -12.60 0.85
C ALA A 153 6.15 -11.21 0.56
N ASN A 154 4.92 -11.14 0.03
CA ASN A 154 4.23 -9.87 -0.18
C ASN A 154 3.93 -9.13 1.13
N LYS A 155 3.56 -9.85 2.21
CA LYS A 155 3.41 -9.24 3.55
C LYS A 155 4.73 -8.68 4.07
N LEU A 156 5.84 -9.41 3.89
CA LEU A 156 7.18 -8.93 4.22
C LEU A 156 7.51 -7.66 3.43
N PHE A 157 7.27 -7.68 2.12
CA PHE A 157 7.50 -6.52 1.24
C PHE A 157 6.68 -5.30 1.71
N CYS A 158 5.39 -5.46 1.99
CA CYS A 158 4.55 -4.37 2.50
C CYS A 158 5.07 -3.80 3.83
N LEU A 159 5.53 -4.65 4.74
CA LEU A 159 6.09 -4.21 6.03
C LEU A 159 7.39 -3.42 5.84
N ILE A 160 8.32 -3.96 5.07
CA ILE A 160 9.65 -3.37 4.85
C ILE A 160 9.59 -2.10 3.98
N SER A 161 8.60 -1.97 3.09
CA SER A 161 8.41 -0.78 2.25
C SER A 161 7.73 0.40 2.99
N THR A 162 7.16 0.17 4.17
CA THR A 162 6.46 1.20 4.96
C THR A 162 7.29 2.48 5.19
N PRO A 163 8.58 2.44 5.59
CA PRO A 163 9.39 3.64 5.77
C PRO A 163 9.56 4.45 4.48
N LEU A 164 9.72 3.79 3.32
CA LEU A 164 9.82 4.47 2.02
C LEU A 164 8.51 5.11 1.60
N ASN A 165 7.40 4.43 1.86
CA ASN A 165 6.07 5.00 1.62
C ASN A 165 5.83 6.24 2.52
N ALA A 166 6.21 6.19 3.79
CA ALA A 166 6.10 7.32 4.71
C ALA A 166 6.95 8.51 4.25
N LEU A 167 8.18 8.26 3.76
CA LEU A 167 9.03 9.28 3.16
C LEU A 167 8.33 9.93 1.95
N GLY A 168 7.75 9.11 1.07
CA GLY A 168 6.98 9.58 -0.08
C GLY A 168 5.82 10.50 0.35
N VAL A 169 4.96 10.04 1.26
CA VAL A 169 3.81 10.84 1.76
C VAL A 169 4.25 12.16 2.36
N SER A 170 5.39 12.20 3.05
CA SER A 170 5.98 13.45 3.58
C SER A 170 6.33 14.42 2.47
N MET A 171 6.79 13.91 1.32
CA MET A 171 7.12 14.73 0.15
C MET A 171 5.90 15.38 -0.49
N THR A 172 4.70 14.79 -0.41
CA THR A 172 3.47 15.44 -0.88
C THR A 172 3.23 16.75 -0.12
N SER A 173 3.23 16.71 1.21
CA SER A 173 3.02 17.90 2.05
C SER A 173 4.13 18.93 1.87
N PHE A 174 5.39 18.47 1.86
CA PHE A 174 6.56 19.35 1.65
C PHE A 174 6.48 20.09 0.31
N THR A 175 6.18 19.35 -0.76
CA THR A 175 6.13 19.93 -2.11
C THR A 175 4.96 20.91 -2.25
N ALA A 176 3.77 20.54 -1.74
CA ALA A 176 2.58 21.39 -1.79
C ALA A 176 2.78 22.71 -1.02
N GLN A 177 3.36 22.68 0.19
CA GLN A 177 3.63 23.86 0.98
C GLN A 177 4.62 24.79 0.29
N ASN A 178 5.71 24.26 -0.28
CA ASN A 178 6.70 25.06 -0.98
C ASN A 178 6.21 25.58 -2.34
N LEU A 179 5.31 24.82 -3.00
CA LEU A 179 4.63 25.30 -4.21
C LEU A 179 3.75 26.51 -3.89
N GLY A 180 2.96 26.44 -2.81
CA GLY A 180 2.13 27.55 -2.35
C GLY A 180 2.95 28.79 -1.95
N ALA A 181 4.19 28.60 -1.47
CA ALA A 181 5.13 29.67 -1.16
C ALA A 181 5.90 30.18 -2.40
N GLY A 182 5.77 29.56 -3.57
CA GLY A 182 6.52 29.88 -4.78
C GLY A 182 8.00 29.51 -4.75
N ASP A 183 8.43 28.69 -3.79
CA ASP A 183 9.86 28.32 -3.61
C ASP A 183 10.22 27.01 -4.35
N TYR A 184 10.32 27.10 -5.66
CA TYR A 184 10.69 25.98 -6.53
C TYR A 184 12.11 25.47 -6.26
N LYS A 185 13.02 26.33 -5.80
CA LYS A 185 14.39 25.93 -5.46
C LYS A 185 14.39 24.97 -4.29
N ARG A 186 13.58 25.27 -3.29
CA ARG A 186 13.43 24.41 -2.10
C ARG A 186 12.77 23.07 -2.45
N ILE A 187 11.78 23.04 -3.36
CA ILE A 187 11.18 21.79 -3.86
C ILE A 187 12.27 20.90 -4.47
N ARG A 188 13.08 21.44 -5.39
CA ARG A 188 14.16 20.68 -6.04
C ARG A 188 15.19 20.16 -5.05
N GLN A 189 15.62 20.99 -4.10
CA GLN A 189 16.57 20.59 -3.07
C GLN A 189 16.01 19.50 -2.15
N GLY A 190 14.76 19.63 -1.71
CA GLY A 190 14.09 18.65 -0.88
C GLY A 190 13.88 17.32 -1.60
N THR A 191 13.51 17.34 -2.89
CA THR A 191 13.40 16.12 -3.70
C THR A 191 14.75 15.40 -3.80
N LEU A 192 15.85 16.13 -4.05
CA LEU A 192 17.19 15.54 -4.08
C LEU A 192 17.58 14.93 -2.72
N GLN A 193 17.28 15.62 -1.63
CA GLN A 193 17.54 15.10 -0.27
C GLN A 193 16.69 13.84 0.00
N ALA A 194 15.43 13.82 -0.42
CA ALA A 194 14.58 12.64 -0.30
C ALA A 194 15.13 11.45 -1.11
N LEU A 195 15.69 11.69 -2.30
CA LEU A 195 16.36 10.63 -3.09
C LEU A 195 17.63 10.11 -2.41
N ILE A 196 18.40 10.98 -1.76
CA ILE A 196 19.55 10.55 -0.94
C ILE A 196 19.07 9.71 0.26
N MET A 197 18.01 10.14 0.94
CA MET A 197 17.41 9.37 2.04
C MET A 197 16.88 8.01 1.53
N LEU A 198 16.30 7.96 0.33
CA LEU A 198 15.90 6.72 -0.32
C LEU A 198 17.08 5.75 -0.45
N LEU A 199 18.25 6.21 -0.90
CA LEU A 199 19.41 5.33 -1.01
C LEU A 199 19.79 4.71 0.33
N ILE A 200 19.82 5.51 1.40
CA ILE A 200 20.19 5.04 2.74
C ILE A 200 19.12 4.09 3.29
N VAL A 201 17.88 4.56 3.38
CA VAL A 201 16.77 3.80 3.97
C VAL A 201 16.42 2.60 3.09
N GLY A 202 16.44 2.77 1.76
CA GLY A 202 16.12 1.72 0.80
C GLY A 202 17.12 0.57 0.83
N VAL A 203 18.43 0.87 0.84
CA VAL A 203 19.47 -0.17 0.96
C VAL A 203 19.38 -0.89 2.31
N LEU A 204 19.17 -0.15 3.40
CA LEU A 204 18.98 -0.75 4.73
C LEU A 204 17.75 -1.67 4.76
N SER A 205 16.62 -1.18 4.26
CA SER A 205 15.37 -1.94 4.18
C SER A 205 15.50 -3.18 3.30
N ALA A 206 16.12 -3.06 2.12
CA ALA A 206 16.37 -4.19 1.24
C ALA A 206 17.27 -5.24 1.90
N THR A 207 18.32 -4.79 2.58
CA THR A 207 19.23 -5.69 3.32
C THR A 207 18.48 -6.44 4.42
N ILE A 208 17.63 -5.77 5.20
CA ILE A 208 16.80 -6.42 6.23
C ILE A 208 15.85 -7.44 5.60
N GLY A 209 15.18 -7.10 4.49
CA GLY A 209 14.30 -8.02 3.78
C GLY A 209 15.03 -9.27 3.27
N LEU A 210 16.23 -9.11 2.70
CA LEU A 210 17.06 -10.21 2.25
C LEU A 210 17.59 -11.06 3.41
N LEU A 211 18.00 -10.47 4.53
CA LEU A 211 18.41 -11.21 5.72
C LEU A 211 17.28 -12.05 6.31
N LEU A 212 16.06 -11.53 6.34
CA LEU A 212 14.88 -12.26 6.80
C LEU A 212 14.47 -13.41 5.87
N SER A 213 14.95 -13.43 4.62
CA SER A 213 14.72 -14.54 3.68
C SER A 213 15.61 -15.76 3.93
N ILE A 214 16.69 -15.62 4.71
CA ILE A 214 17.59 -16.72 5.05
C ILE A 214 16.78 -17.79 5.78
N ASP A 215 16.87 -19.02 5.30
CA ASP A 215 16.12 -20.19 5.80
C ASP A 215 14.59 -19.97 5.91
N GLY A 216 14.06 -18.98 5.18
CA GLY A 216 12.63 -18.65 5.23
C GLY A 216 12.16 -18.15 6.60
N LEU A 217 13.00 -17.43 7.33
CA LEU A 217 12.69 -16.95 8.68
C LEU A 217 11.36 -16.16 8.73
N TYR A 218 11.12 -15.29 7.74
CA TYR A 218 9.88 -14.51 7.67
C TYR A 218 8.63 -15.39 7.47
N LEU A 219 8.76 -16.56 6.81
CA LEU A 219 7.62 -17.46 6.62
C LEU A 219 7.10 -17.99 7.96
N ARG A 220 8.00 -18.26 8.90
CA ARG A 220 7.64 -18.72 10.25
C ARG A 220 6.88 -17.67 11.07
N VAL A 221 7.00 -16.40 10.70
CA VAL A 221 6.26 -15.29 11.34
C VAL A 221 4.83 -15.20 10.77
N PHE A 222 4.66 -15.45 9.47
CA PHE A 222 3.38 -15.24 8.78
C PHE A 222 2.56 -16.50 8.54
N LEU A 223 3.18 -17.68 8.65
CA LEU A 223 2.54 -18.97 8.39
C LEU A 223 2.70 -19.91 9.58
N SER A 224 1.73 -20.81 9.75
CA SER A 224 1.85 -21.93 10.68
C SER A 224 2.92 -22.94 10.22
N ALA A 225 3.55 -23.62 11.15
CA ALA A 225 4.69 -24.49 10.88
C ALA A 225 4.44 -25.59 9.84
N ASP A 226 3.21 -26.10 9.79
CA ASP A 226 2.74 -27.11 8.83
C ASP A 226 2.77 -26.63 7.36
N LYS A 227 2.70 -25.32 7.13
CA LYS A 227 2.70 -24.68 5.80
C LYS A 227 4.09 -24.25 5.32
N VAL A 228 5.08 -24.29 6.19
CA VAL A 228 6.46 -23.93 5.84
C VAL A 228 7.17 -25.15 5.27
N THR A 229 6.97 -25.39 3.99
CA THR A 229 7.63 -26.49 3.24
C THR A 229 8.83 -25.94 2.46
N PRO A 230 9.79 -26.80 2.04
CA PRO A 230 10.89 -26.38 1.17
C PRO A 230 10.41 -25.70 -0.12
N GLU A 231 9.28 -26.12 -0.67
CA GLU A 231 8.68 -25.50 -1.85
C GLU A 231 8.12 -24.13 -1.54
N THR A 232 7.42 -23.96 -0.41
CA THR A 232 6.93 -22.65 0.06
C THR A 232 8.08 -21.67 0.25
N ILE A 233 9.20 -22.12 0.84
CA ILE A 233 10.41 -21.30 1.00
C ILE A 233 10.97 -20.90 -0.36
N ARG A 234 11.06 -21.83 -1.31
CA ARG A 234 11.56 -21.56 -2.66
C ARG A 234 10.72 -20.49 -3.37
N TYR A 235 9.39 -20.63 -3.40
CA TYR A 235 8.50 -19.67 -4.03
C TYR A 235 8.55 -18.30 -3.37
N GLY A 236 8.49 -18.26 -2.04
CA GLY A 236 8.54 -17.00 -1.30
C GLY A 236 9.89 -16.28 -1.47
N ASN A 237 11.00 -17.00 -1.34
CA ASN A 237 12.33 -16.41 -1.50
C ASN A 237 12.59 -15.92 -2.93
N THR A 238 11.99 -16.57 -3.96
CA THR A 238 12.08 -16.08 -5.33
C THR A 238 11.54 -14.66 -5.44
N LEU A 239 10.35 -14.39 -4.90
CA LEU A 239 9.78 -13.03 -4.89
C LEU A 239 10.64 -12.07 -4.08
N VAL A 240 11.09 -12.48 -2.89
CA VAL A 240 11.94 -11.65 -2.03
C VAL A 240 13.23 -11.23 -2.75
N TYR A 241 13.91 -12.16 -3.42
CA TYR A 241 15.16 -11.84 -4.13
C TYR A 241 14.94 -10.90 -5.32
N VAL A 242 13.85 -11.07 -6.07
CA VAL A 242 13.53 -10.21 -7.21
C VAL A 242 13.16 -8.81 -6.71
N ASP A 243 12.23 -8.71 -5.77
CA ASP A 243 11.69 -7.43 -5.32
C ASP A 243 12.70 -6.63 -4.50
N PHE A 244 13.39 -7.26 -3.56
CA PHE A 244 14.39 -6.56 -2.74
C PHE A 244 15.69 -6.31 -3.50
N GLY A 245 16.03 -7.11 -4.51
CA GLY A 245 17.14 -6.84 -5.42
C GLY A 245 16.96 -5.54 -6.23
N LEU A 246 15.72 -5.16 -6.51
CA LEU A 246 15.35 -3.96 -7.28
C LEU A 246 14.55 -2.95 -6.44
N PHE A 247 14.64 -3.03 -5.11
CA PHE A 247 13.83 -2.28 -4.15
C PHE A 247 13.93 -0.76 -4.29
N LEU A 248 15.07 -0.25 -4.78
CA LEU A 248 15.26 1.17 -4.98
C LEU A 248 14.34 1.75 -6.06
N LEU A 249 13.92 0.94 -7.05
CA LEU A 249 12.98 1.38 -8.09
C LEU A 249 11.63 1.74 -7.47
N VAL A 250 11.08 0.86 -6.65
CA VAL A 250 9.79 1.17 -5.99
C VAL A 250 9.89 2.35 -5.04
N GLY A 251 11.05 2.53 -4.38
CA GLY A 251 11.29 3.69 -3.54
C GLY A 251 11.32 5.00 -4.34
N PHE A 252 11.89 4.97 -5.55
CA PHE A 252 11.87 6.12 -6.46
C PHE A 252 10.43 6.48 -6.86
N ILE A 253 9.61 5.48 -7.21
CA ILE A 253 8.18 5.68 -7.47
C ILE A 253 7.49 6.37 -6.29
N TYR A 254 7.70 5.91 -5.07
CA TYR A 254 7.06 6.52 -3.89
C TYR A 254 7.41 7.99 -3.75
N ILE A 255 8.66 8.38 -3.95
CA ILE A 255 9.07 9.78 -3.84
C ILE A 255 8.52 10.62 -5.01
N MET A 256 8.78 10.20 -6.25
CA MET A 256 8.42 10.99 -7.42
C MET A 256 6.91 11.15 -7.58
N ARG A 257 6.16 10.06 -7.39
CA ARG A 257 4.69 10.06 -7.42
C ARG A 257 4.10 11.05 -6.43
N ASN A 258 4.60 11.05 -5.20
CA ASN A 258 4.15 11.95 -4.15
C ASN A 258 4.60 13.41 -4.39
N CYS A 259 5.79 13.65 -4.94
CA CYS A 259 6.21 14.98 -5.37
C CYS A 259 5.28 15.54 -6.46
N ILE A 260 4.93 14.72 -7.46
CA ILE A 260 4.02 15.10 -8.56
C ILE A 260 2.60 15.38 -8.03
N GLN A 261 2.13 14.60 -7.06
CA GLN A 261 0.88 14.89 -6.36
C GLN A 261 0.94 16.26 -5.66
N GLY A 262 2.05 16.56 -4.97
CA GLY A 262 2.25 17.83 -4.28
C GLY A 262 2.33 19.04 -5.19
N ILE A 263 2.70 18.89 -6.47
CA ILE A 263 2.64 19.97 -7.48
C ILE A 263 1.31 20.03 -8.25
N GLU A 264 0.27 19.36 -7.74
CA GLU A 264 -1.09 19.38 -8.29
C GLU A 264 -1.21 18.84 -9.73
N ARG A 265 -0.40 17.84 -10.07
CA ARG A 265 -0.40 17.21 -11.41
C ARG A 265 -0.77 15.71 -11.37
N PRO A 266 -1.93 15.33 -10.81
CA PRO A 266 -2.29 13.92 -10.59
C PRO A 266 -2.46 13.11 -11.87
N GLN A 267 -2.67 13.74 -13.02
CA GLN A 267 -2.77 13.07 -14.32
C GLN A 267 -1.50 12.29 -14.67
N TYR A 268 -0.31 12.80 -14.34
CA TYR A 268 0.95 12.07 -14.60
C TYR A 268 1.06 10.83 -13.70
N VAL A 269 0.57 10.94 -12.48
CA VAL A 269 0.52 9.82 -11.53
C VAL A 269 -0.42 8.72 -12.02
N LEU A 270 -1.57 9.10 -12.61
CA LEU A 270 -2.50 8.15 -13.24
C LEU A 270 -1.86 7.49 -14.47
N CYS A 271 -1.19 8.25 -15.33
CA CYS A 271 -0.48 7.70 -16.49
C CYS A 271 0.61 6.71 -16.08
N ALA A 272 1.39 7.03 -15.05
CA ALA A 272 2.39 6.11 -14.48
C ALA A 272 1.75 4.82 -13.95
N GLY A 273 0.62 4.94 -13.23
CA GLY A 273 -0.15 3.78 -12.76
C GLY A 273 -0.70 2.92 -13.90
N ALA A 274 -1.18 3.55 -14.98
CA ALA A 274 -1.63 2.82 -16.17
C ALA A 274 -0.48 2.08 -16.87
N GLY A 275 0.68 2.72 -17.01
CA GLY A 275 1.91 2.09 -17.52
C GLY A 275 2.34 0.89 -16.66
N GLU A 276 2.31 1.06 -15.34
CA GLU A 276 2.59 0.00 -14.36
C GLU A 276 1.64 -1.20 -14.55
N LEU A 277 0.33 -0.95 -14.68
CA LEU A 277 -0.65 -2.02 -14.91
C LEU A 277 -0.40 -2.78 -16.21
N ILE A 278 -0.21 -2.04 -17.32
CA ILE A 278 0.01 -2.64 -18.64
C ILE A 278 1.27 -3.52 -18.62
N ALA A 279 2.37 -3.02 -18.08
CA ALA A 279 3.61 -3.77 -17.96
C ALA A 279 3.44 -5.01 -17.07
N ARG A 280 2.78 -4.87 -15.91
CA ARG A 280 2.51 -5.97 -14.97
C ARG A 280 1.68 -7.06 -15.64
N ILE A 281 0.56 -6.73 -16.28
CA ILE A 281 -0.31 -7.70 -16.97
C ILE A 281 0.45 -8.39 -18.09
N THR A 282 1.15 -7.63 -18.93
CA THR A 282 1.89 -8.18 -20.07
C THR A 282 2.96 -9.17 -19.62
N VAL A 283 3.79 -8.79 -18.66
CA VAL A 283 4.86 -9.66 -18.16
C VAL A 283 4.28 -10.84 -17.39
N CYS A 284 3.30 -10.62 -16.51
CA CYS A 284 2.70 -11.65 -15.68
C CYS A 284 2.00 -12.75 -16.50
N LEU A 285 1.36 -12.42 -17.63
CA LEU A 285 0.66 -13.39 -18.45
C LEU A 285 1.56 -14.04 -19.50
N LEU A 286 2.43 -13.26 -20.14
CA LEU A 286 3.19 -13.74 -21.31
C LEU A 286 4.52 -14.40 -20.92
N LEU A 287 5.26 -13.81 -19.98
CA LEU A 287 6.61 -14.27 -19.70
C LEU A 287 6.66 -15.65 -19.01
N PRO A 288 5.85 -15.95 -17.99
CA PRO A 288 5.80 -17.30 -17.40
C PRO A 288 5.37 -18.37 -18.41
N ALA A 289 4.37 -18.08 -19.25
CA ALA A 289 3.90 -18.99 -20.28
C ALA A 289 4.96 -19.27 -21.37
N ALA A 290 5.70 -18.24 -21.78
CA ALA A 290 6.80 -18.39 -22.73
C ALA A 290 7.94 -19.23 -22.16
N VAL A 291 8.29 -19.03 -20.88
CA VAL A 291 9.35 -19.79 -20.19
C VAL A 291 8.91 -21.22 -19.87
N ALA A 292 7.64 -21.44 -19.56
CA ALA A 292 7.10 -22.78 -19.32
C ALA A 292 6.98 -23.58 -20.64
N GLY A 293 6.96 -22.91 -21.77
CA GLY A 293 6.72 -23.55 -23.07
C GLY A 293 5.25 -23.86 -23.35
N GLY A 294 4.32 -23.11 -22.69
CA GLY A 294 2.88 -23.27 -22.85
C GLY A 294 2.10 -22.99 -21.57
N LYS A 295 1.36 -23.99 -21.06
CA LYS A 295 0.59 -23.85 -19.83
C LYS A 295 1.48 -23.70 -18.59
N VAL A 296 1.09 -22.79 -17.73
CA VAL A 296 1.67 -22.63 -16.39
C VAL A 296 0.88 -23.54 -15.44
N ASP A 297 1.57 -24.46 -14.78
CA ASP A 297 1.01 -25.37 -13.78
C ASP A 297 2.04 -25.68 -12.66
N ALA A 298 1.68 -26.56 -11.72
CA ALA A 298 2.55 -26.97 -10.63
C ALA A 298 3.83 -27.70 -11.09
N ASN A 299 3.85 -28.24 -12.31
CA ASN A 299 5.00 -28.91 -12.92
C ASN A 299 5.89 -27.94 -13.72
N ALA A 300 5.51 -26.66 -13.81
CA ALA A 300 6.27 -25.66 -14.56
C ALA A 300 7.70 -25.52 -14.01
N ARG A 301 8.64 -25.21 -14.90
CA ARG A 301 10.04 -25.02 -14.53
C ARG A 301 10.14 -23.89 -13.47
N PRO A 302 11.03 -24.00 -12.49
CA PRO A 302 11.23 -22.94 -11.47
C PRO A 302 11.46 -21.57 -12.09
N LEU A 303 12.11 -21.51 -13.25
CA LEU A 303 12.36 -20.27 -14.00
C LEU A 303 11.06 -19.55 -14.41
N ALA A 304 9.94 -20.27 -14.61
CA ALA A 304 8.65 -19.67 -14.92
C ALA A 304 8.11 -18.84 -13.74
N PHE A 305 8.39 -19.23 -12.50
CA PHE A 305 8.01 -18.45 -11.33
C PHE A 305 8.90 -17.20 -11.16
N TYR A 306 10.20 -17.29 -11.48
CA TYR A 306 11.06 -16.09 -11.56
C TYR A 306 10.54 -15.13 -12.63
N ALA A 307 10.10 -15.65 -13.76
CA ALA A 307 9.50 -14.86 -14.84
C ALA A 307 8.21 -14.15 -14.38
N LEU A 308 7.40 -14.81 -13.56
CA LEU A 308 6.23 -14.19 -12.93
C LEU A 308 6.63 -13.05 -11.99
N CYS A 309 7.59 -13.29 -11.09
CA CYS A 309 8.07 -12.28 -10.14
C CYS A 309 8.69 -11.06 -10.84
N ALA A 310 9.24 -11.22 -12.04
CA ALA A 310 9.77 -10.10 -12.84
C ALA A 310 8.67 -9.10 -13.28
N ALA A 311 7.38 -9.43 -13.11
CA ALA A 311 6.28 -8.53 -13.39
C ALA A 311 6.28 -7.28 -12.49
N ASP A 312 6.70 -7.40 -11.23
CA ASP A 312 6.79 -6.27 -10.29
C ASP A 312 7.87 -5.26 -10.71
N PRO A 313 9.15 -5.65 -10.91
CA PRO A 313 10.17 -4.74 -11.41
C PRO A 313 9.88 -4.16 -12.79
N ALA A 314 9.29 -4.93 -13.70
CA ALA A 314 8.90 -4.42 -15.01
C ALA A 314 7.83 -3.32 -14.90
N ALA A 315 6.87 -3.49 -14.02
CA ALA A 315 5.86 -2.50 -13.70
C ALA A 315 6.49 -1.23 -13.09
N TRP A 316 7.44 -1.39 -12.16
CA TRP A 316 8.15 -0.25 -11.57
C TRP A 316 8.96 0.53 -12.60
N ILE A 317 9.71 -0.14 -13.48
CA ILE A 317 10.45 0.51 -14.56
C ILE A 317 9.49 1.28 -15.48
N ALA A 318 8.35 0.68 -15.85
CA ALA A 318 7.36 1.36 -16.69
C ALA A 318 6.77 2.61 -16.02
N SER A 319 6.56 2.57 -14.71
CA SER A 319 6.11 3.71 -13.91
C SER A 319 7.19 4.80 -13.83
N ASP A 320 8.44 4.42 -13.56
CA ASP A 320 9.58 5.34 -13.41
C ASP A 320 9.89 6.09 -14.71
N LEU A 321 9.67 5.47 -15.86
CA LEU A 321 9.85 6.10 -17.18
C LEU A 321 8.80 7.18 -17.47
N VAL A 322 7.65 7.15 -16.80
CA VAL A 322 6.57 8.14 -16.95
C VAL A 322 6.70 9.27 -15.93
N LEU A 323 7.22 8.97 -14.74
CA LEU A 323 7.41 9.93 -13.63
C LEU A 323 8.67 10.78 -13.80
#